data_8129cf6ca1da37466e82e8f0cbeef0c9
#
_entry.id   8129cf6ca1da37466e82e8f0cbeef0c9
#
_cell.length_a   1.000
_cell.length_b   1.000
_cell.length_c   1.000
_cell.angle_alpha   90.00
_cell.angle_beta   90.00
_cell.angle_gamma   90.00
#
_symmetry.space_group_name_H-M   'P 1'
#
loop_
_entity.id
_entity.type
_entity.pdbx_description
1 polymer ?
#
loop_
_entity_poly.entity_id
_entity_poly.type
_entity_poly.pdbx_seq_one_letter_code
_entity_poly.pdbx_strand_id
1 'polypeptide(L)'
;MLVAVGAALFVIGPLQSGMPIEDMSRVLQGVVQGIGFLGAGAILVRAKQREVEGLTTAASIWATAAIGVIAGLGLEATAILSAVIVLIILGVIPLIMPKASEADLPPAEQSEDR
;
A
#
# COMPACT_ATOMS: atom_id res chain seq x y z
N MET A 1 -2.08 2.92 9.20
CA MET A 1 -1.74 4.04 10.10
C MET A 1 -0.23 4.17 10.29
N LEU A 2 0.50 3.15 10.81
CA LEU A 2 1.95 3.23 11.05
C LEU A 2 2.77 3.57 9.79
N VAL A 3 2.40 3.03 8.63
CA VAL A 3 3.07 3.32 7.36
C VAL A 3 2.98 4.81 6.99
N ALA A 4 1.80 5.43 7.16
CA ALA A 4 1.64 6.86 6.89
C ALA A 4 2.45 7.72 7.84
N VAL A 5 2.44 7.39 9.14
CA VAL A 5 3.22 8.10 10.15
C VAL A 5 4.71 7.96 9.87
N GLY A 6 5.18 6.74 9.58
CA GLY A 6 6.59 6.50 9.22
C GLY A 6 7.02 7.29 7.98
N ALA A 7 6.22 7.26 6.93
CA ALA A 7 6.49 8.01 5.70
C ALA A 7 6.54 9.53 5.95
N ALA A 8 5.61 10.07 6.76
CA ALA A 8 5.60 11.48 7.14
C ALA A 8 6.86 11.86 7.94
N LEU A 9 7.29 11.03 8.89
CA LEU A 9 8.48 11.29 9.70
C LEU A 9 9.77 11.31 8.86
N PHE A 10 9.88 10.43 7.85
CA PHE A 10 11.01 10.44 6.92
C PHE A 10 11.09 11.71 6.06
N VAL A 11 9.99 12.41 5.89
CA VAL A 11 9.93 13.69 5.19
C VAL A 11 10.17 14.86 6.16
N ILE A 12 9.48 14.87 7.30
CA ILE A 12 9.53 15.96 8.29
C ILE A 12 10.94 16.08 8.90
N GLY A 13 11.57 14.97 9.25
CA GLY A 13 12.89 14.96 9.89
C GLY A 13 13.97 15.71 9.09
N PRO A 14 14.21 15.35 7.81
CA PRO A 14 15.15 16.07 6.96
C PRO A 14 14.77 17.53 6.74
N LEU A 15 13.49 17.86 6.55
CA LEU A 15 13.04 19.24 6.40
C LEU A 15 13.35 20.10 7.63
N GLN A 16 13.10 19.57 8.82
CA GLN A 16 13.42 20.28 10.08
C GLN A 16 14.92 20.41 10.33
N SER A 17 15.73 19.52 9.77
CA SER A 17 17.19 19.57 9.86
C SER A 17 17.82 20.56 8.88
N GLY A 18 17.02 21.27 8.08
CA GLY A 18 17.50 22.26 7.10
C GLY A 18 18.04 21.63 5.82
N MET A 19 17.63 20.41 5.49
CA MET A 19 18.01 19.75 4.23
C MET A 19 17.52 20.56 3.02
N PRO A 20 18.36 20.79 2.00
CA PRO A 20 17.92 21.42 0.76
C PRO A 20 16.79 20.63 0.09
N ILE A 21 15.80 21.33 -0.45
CA ILE A 21 14.63 20.69 -1.09
C ILE A 21 15.04 19.79 -2.28
N GLU A 22 16.18 20.09 -2.90
CA GLU A 22 16.73 19.28 -4.00
C GLU A 22 17.11 17.87 -3.55
N ASP A 23 17.56 17.72 -2.30
CA ASP A 23 17.92 16.42 -1.74
C ASP A 23 16.71 15.60 -1.28
N MET A 24 15.53 16.22 -1.16
CA MET A 24 14.28 15.54 -0.80
C MET A 24 13.92 14.43 -1.78
N SER A 25 14.28 14.57 -3.05
CA SER A 25 14.05 13.53 -4.05
C SER A 25 14.71 12.19 -3.68
N ARG A 26 15.87 12.21 -3.04
CA ARG A 26 16.57 11.01 -2.56
C ARG A 26 15.85 10.35 -1.39
N VAL A 27 15.31 11.16 -0.48
CA VAL A 27 14.50 10.68 0.65
C VAL A 27 13.25 10.00 0.13
N LEU A 28 12.54 10.63 -0.81
CA LEU A 28 11.35 10.07 -1.42
C LEU A 28 11.64 8.76 -2.16
N GLN A 29 12.75 8.69 -2.91
CA GLN A 29 13.18 7.44 -3.56
C GLN A 29 13.42 6.33 -2.53
N GLY A 30 14.05 6.62 -1.39
CA GLY A 30 14.25 5.66 -0.30
C GLY A 30 12.94 5.17 0.28
N VAL A 31 11.98 6.06 0.53
CA VAL A 31 10.64 5.70 1.02
C VAL A 31 9.92 4.80 0.01
N VAL A 32 9.89 5.20 -1.26
CA VAL A 32 9.26 4.43 -2.36
C VAL A 32 9.86 3.03 -2.46
N GLN A 33 11.19 2.92 -2.37
CA GLN A 33 11.88 1.63 -2.45
C GLN A 33 11.56 0.73 -1.25
N GLY A 34 11.55 1.29 -0.03
CA GLY A 34 11.18 0.59 1.18
C GLY A 34 9.72 0.09 1.17
N ILE A 35 8.80 0.93 0.72
CA ILE A 35 7.37 0.57 0.60
C ILE A 35 7.17 -0.47 -0.50
N GLY A 36 7.94 -0.42 -1.60
CA GLY A 36 7.94 -1.46 -2.63
C GLY A 36 8.32 -2.83 -2.08
N PHE A 37 9.32 -2.89 -1.20
CA PHE A 37 9.72 -4.13 -0.53
C PHE A 37 8.63 -4.66 0.41
N LEU A 38 7.99 -3.81 1.20
CA LEU A 38 6.87 -4.18 2.07
C LEU A 38 5.66 -4.68 1.27
N GLY A 39 5.34 -4.00 0.16
CA GLY A 39 4.27 -4.42 -0.75
C GLY A 39 4.54 -5.78 -1.37
N ALA A 40 5.75 -6.02 -1.85
CA ALA A 40 6.16 -7.32 -2.37
C ALA A 40 6.07 -8.41 -1.31
N GLY A 41 6.52 -8.13 -0.08
CA GLY A 41 6.39 -9.04 1.07
C GLY A 41 4.94 -9.41 1.37
N ALA A 42 4.03 -8.44 1.32
CA ALA A 42 2.59 -8.68 1.54
C ALA A 42 1.99 -9.60 0.47
N ILE A 43 2.41 -9.46 -0.78
CA ILE A 43 1.96 -10.34 -1.88
C ILE A 43 2.50 -11.77 -1.69
N LEU A 44 3.80 -11.91 -1.39
CA LEU A 44 4.43 -13.21 -1.23
C LEU A 44 3.88 -14.03 -0.07
N VAL A 45 3.59 -13.38 1.07
CA VAL A 45 3.02 -14.05 2.25
C VAL A 45 1.62 -14.60 1.95
N ARG A 46 0.81 -13.87 1.19
CA ARG A 46 -0.58 -14.27 0.86
C ARG A 46 -0.68 -15.21 -0.34
N ALA A 47 0.31 -15.20 -1.25
CA ALA A 47 0.37 -16.17 -2.34
C ALA A 47 0.41 -17.63 -1.84
N LYS A 48 0.94 -17.88 -0.64
CA LYS A 48 0.89 -19.19 0.02
C LYS A 48 -0.52 -19.63 0.44
N GLN A 49 -1.45 -18.68 0.59
CA GLN A 49 -2.84 -18.94 1.03
C GLN A 49 -3.85 -18.94 -0.12
N ARG A 50 -3.39 -18.89 -1.39
CA ARG A 50 -4.23 -18.84 -2.61
C ARG A 50 -5.24 -17.69 -2.66
N GLU A 51 -5.00 -16.59 -1.95
CA GLU A 51 -5.90 -15.44 -1.93
C GLU A 51 -5.35 -14.27 -2.74
N VAL A 52 -6.18 -13.75 -3.66
CA VAL A 52 -5.91 -12.56 -4.50
C VAL A 52 -5.86 -11.27 -3.65
N GLU A 53 -6.22 -11.34 -2.37
CA GLU A 53 -6.25 -10.22 -1.42
C GLU A 53 -4.88 -9.56 -1.16
N GLY A 54 -3.77 -10.24 -1.45
CA GLY A 54 -2.41 -9.69 -1.28
C GLY A 54 -2.13 -8.46 -2.13
N LEU A 55 -2.71 -8.40 -3.34
CA LEU A 55 -2.50 -7.29 -4.27
C LEU A 55 -3.20 -6.01 -3.79
N THR A 56 -4.44 -6.12 -3.32
CA THR A 56 -5.19 -4.99 -2.75
C THR A 56 -4.53 -4.47 -1.49
N THR A 57 -3.99 -5.37 -0.65
CA THR A 57 -3.23 -4.99 0.55
C THR A 57 -1.96 -4.23 0.18
N ALA A 58 -1.19 -4.71 -0.80
CA ALA A 58 0.01 -4.03 -1.27
C ALA A 58 -0.31 -2.63 -1.83
N ALA A 59 -1.38 -2.50 -2.63
CA ALA A 59 -1.84 -1.23 -3.15
C ALA A 59 -2.26 -0.25 -2.04
N SER A 60 -2.94 -0.73 -1.00
CA SER A 60 -3.35 0.11 0.14
C SER A 60 -2.15 0.57 0.99
N ILE A 61 -1.11 -0.25 1.13
CA ILE A 61 0.15 0.14 1.78
C ILE A 61 0.81 1.29 1.01
N TRP A 62 0.87 1.18 -0.33
CA TRP A 62 1.41 2.22 -1.21
C TRP A 62 0.64 3.54 -1.10
N ALA A 63 -0.69 3.49 -1.18
CA ALA A 63 -1.54 4.67 -1.04
C ALA A 63 -1.37 5.34 0.32
N THR A 64 -1.30 4.53 1.39
CA THR A 64 -1.10 5.02 2.77
C THR A 64 0.25 5.71 2.93
N ALA A 65 1.32 5.18 2.33
CA ALA A 65 2.63 5.79 2.35
C ALA A 65 2.66 7.14 1.60
N ALA A 66 2.03 7.19 0.41
CA ALA A 66 1.93 8.39 -0.39
C ALA A 66 1.19 9.52 0.37
N ILE A 67 0.07 9.20 1.03
CA ILE A 67 -0.66 10.14 1.87
C ILE A 67 0.24 10.66 3.02
N GLY A 68 1.01 9.78 3.65
CA GLY A 68 1.96 10.15 4.69
C GLY A 68 3.05 11.11 4.19
N VAL A 69 3.62 10.84 3.02
CA VAL A 69 4.60 11.74 2.39
C VAL A 69 4.01 13.13 2.15
N ILE A 70 2.82 13.19 1.54
CA ILE A 70 2.14 14.45 1.22
C ILE A 70 1.83 15.25 2.50
N ALA A 71 1.36 14.56 3.55
CA ALA A 71 1.13 15.17 4.86
C ALA A 71 2.44 15.68 5.47
N GLY A 72 3.53 14.92 5.37
CA GLY A 72 4.86 15.32 5.85
C GLY A 72 5.44 16.53 5.12
N LEU A 73 5.07 16.75 3.86
CA LEU A 73 5.41 17.95 3.09
C LEU A 73 4.57 19.19 3.47
N GLY A 74 3.60 19.05 4.39
CA GLY A 74 2.71 20.15 4.80
C GLY A 74 1.56 20.41 3.83
N LEU A 75 1.29 19.49 2.90
CA LEU A 75 0.19 19.59 1.93
C LEU A 75 -1.09 18.94 2.49
N GLU A 76 -1.58 19.47 3.60
CA GLU A 76 -2.66 18.88 4.40
C GLU A 76 -3.95 18.67 3.61
N ALA A 77 -4.37 19.70 2.84
CA ALA A 77 -5.59 19.61 2.03
C ALA A 77 -5.52 18.49 0.99
N THR A 78 -4.35 18.35 0.33
CA THR A 78 -4.12 17.29 -0.65
C THR A 78 -4.08 15.92 0.03
N ALA A 79 -3.47 15.80 1.21
CA ALA A 79 -3.42 14.57 1.98
C ALA A 79 -4.84 14.11 2.39
N ILE A 80 -5.67 15.03 2.88
CA ILE A 80 -7.06 14.74 3.26
C ILE A 80 -7.88 14.29 2.04
N LEU A 81 -7.80 15.04 0.94
CA LEU A 81 -8.51 14.71 -0.30
C LEU A 81 -8.10 13.32 -0.81
N SER A 82 -6.81 13.03 -0.85
CA SER A 82 -6.29 11.72 -1.27
C SER A 82 -6.76 10.60 -0.35
N ALA A 83 -6.78 10.83 0.96
CA ALA A 83 -7.27 9.86 1.94
C ALA A 83 -8.76 9.55 1.71
N VAL A 84 -9.58 10.57 1.48
CA VAL A 84 -11.02 10.40 1.18
C VAL A 84 -11.22 9.58 -0.11
N ILE A 85 -10.48 9.89 -1.18
CA ILE A 85 -10.56 9.15 -2.44
C ILE A 85 -10.18 7.68 -2.23
N VAL A 86 -9.09 7.41 -1.54
CA VAL A 86 -8.63 6.04 -1.25
C VAL A 86 -9.66 5.28 -0.43
N LEU A 87 -10.28 5.91 0.58
CA LEU A 87 -11.33 5.29 1.38
C LEU A 87 -12.58 4.97 0.55
N ILE A 88 -12.98 5.88 -0.35
CA ILE A 88 -14.10 5.63 -1.27
C ILE A 88 -13.78 4.42 -2.16
N ILE A 89 -12.60 4.37 -2.75
CA ILE A 89 -12.17 3.25 -3.62
C ILE A 89 -12.17 1.94 -2.83
N LEU A 90 -11.56 1.90 -1.64
CA LEU A 90 -11.52 0.70 -0.80
C LEU A 90 -12.91 0.26 -0.29
N GLY A 91 -13.83 1.19 -0.09
CA GLY A 91 -15.19 0.90 0.33
C GLY A 91 -16.09 0.44 -0.81
N VAL A 92 -15.88 0.97 -2.02
CA VAL A 92 -16.72 0.68 -3.20
C VAL A 92 -16.29 -0.61 -3.91
N ILE A 93 -14.99 -0.91 -3.98
CA ILE A 93 -14.49 -2.11 -4.66
C ILE A 93 -15.13 -3.40 -4.13
N PRO A 94 -15.17 -3.69 -2.82
CA PRO A 94 -15.78 -4.92 -2.30
C PRO A 94 -17.30 -4.97 -2.50
N LEU A 95 -17.94 -3.81 -2.73
CA LEU A 95 -19.37 -3.74 -2.99
C LEU A 95 -19.72 -4.09 -4.45
N ILE A 96 -18.80 -3.78 -5.39
CA ILE A 96 -18.97 -4.01 -6.84
C ILE A 96 -18.46 -5.40 -7.25
N MET A 97 -17.43 -5.93 -6.58
CA MET A 97 -16.93 -7.28 -6.79
C MET A 97 -17.50 -8.21 -5.72
N PRO A 98 -18.57 -8.98 -6.02
CA PRO A 98 -18.99 -10.06 -5.14
C PRO A 98 -17.82 -11.03 -5.00
N LYS A 99 -17.53 -11.42 -3.76
CA LYS A 99 -16.54 -12.45 -3.46
C LYS A 99 -16.77 -13.64 -4.39
N ALA A 100 -15.77 -13.97 -5.23
CA ALA A 100 -15.85 -15.14 -6.09
C ALA A 100 -16.19 -16.34 -5.21
N SER A 101 -17.34 -16.97 -5.48
CA SER A 101 -17.81 -18.12 -4.72
C SER A 101 -16.80 -19.24 -4.90
N GLU A 102 -16.45 -19.93 -3.83
CA GLU A 102 -15.60 -21.14 -3.83
C GLU A 102 -16.12 -22.25 -4.78
N ALA A 103 -17.31 -22.07 -5.34
CA ALA A 103 -17.95 -23.00 -6.28
C ALA A 103 -17.32 -23.02 -7.68
N ASP A 104 -16.47 -22.04 -8.05
CA ASP A 104 -15.85 -21.95 -9.38
C ASP A 104 -14.40 -22.48 -9.44
N LEU A 105 -13.92 -23.09 -8.37
CA LEU A 105 -12.63 -23.78 -8.40
C LEU A 105 -12.81 -25.14 -9.09
N PRO A 106 -12.05 -25.45 -10.16
CA PRO A 106 -12.06 -26.78 -10.73
C PRO A 106 -11.65 -27.80 -9.64
N PRO A 107 -12.30 -28.99 -9.59
CA PRO A 107 -11.93 -29.97 -8.60
C PRO A 107 -10.45 -30.28 -8.71
N ALA A 108 -9.74 -30.19 -7.58
CA ALA A 108 -8.35 -30.59 -7.52
C ALA A 108 -8.23 -31.99 -8.09
N GLU A 109 -7.49 -32.14 -9.20
CA GLU A 109 -7.05 -33.45 -9.67
C GLU A 109 -6.37 -34.13 -8.49
N GLN A 110 -7.06 -35.10 -7.97
CA GLN A 110 -6.47 -36.08 -7.08
C GLN A 110 -5.43 -36.83 -7.95
N SER A 111 -4.19 -36.36 -7.92
CA SER A 111 -3.09 -37.15 -8.41
C SER A 111 -3.05 -38.42 -7.57
N GLU A 112 -3.56 -39.48 -8.16
CA GLU A 112 -3.31 -40.85 -7.75
C GLU A 112 -1.82 -41.03 -7.58
N ASP A 113 -1.40 -41.04 -6.35
CA ASP A 113 -0.14 -41.62 -5.94
C ASP A 113 -0.35 -43.13 -5.84
N ARG A 114 0.16 -43.82 -6.82
CA ARG A 114 0.44 -45.26 -6.77
C ARG A 114 1.90 -45.52 -7.02
#